data_552ecd7327d93e274e26d0a5ea455eff
#
_entry.id   552ecd7327d93e274e26d0a5ea455eff
#
_cell.length_a   1.000
_cell.length_b   1.000
_cell.length_c   1.000
_cell.angle_alpha   90.00
_cell.angle_beta   90.00
_cell.angle_gamma   90.00
#
_symmetry.space_group_name_H-M   'P 1'
#
loop_
_entity.id
_entity.type
_entity.pdbx_description
1 polymer ?
#
loop_
_entity_poly.entity_id
_entity_poly.type
_entity_poly.pdbx_seq_one_letter_code
_entity_poly.pdbx_strand_id
1 'polypeptide(L)'
;MRNRLTHFCLAMAALLGISFAAHADAAFDRLAEKAKGQTVYFNAWGGDDKINAYIRWAGDTLKDRYDITLEHVKLTDTAAAVSRILAEKTAGRDTDGSVDMLWVNGENFASMMRADLLQPYDWVTALPNWRYTDAQELPAIALDFAVPTKGREVPWGRAQLAFFYDSAYVQNPPKNAAALARYIAQNPGRFTYPQPPDFIGVSFLKQLLIELTDQDDALYAPVSESDFEAVTAPLWAYLEMINDDLWRGGRAYPQNYPAMRQLVADGEADIYIAFNPADASSAIERGELPDSVRSYVHDAGTLANVHFLAIPFNSGNDAAAQIVANFMLSPEAQLRKADPAIWGDPSVLSIGRLSADDRAAFAALPKGIATLSPADLAKTLPEPHPSWVPELEAAWVARFASGN
;
A
#
# COMPACT_ATOMS: atom_id res chain seq x y z
N MET A 1 -32.43 -13.79 -43.27
CA MET A 1 -31.46 -12.67 -43.34
C MET A 1 -30.94 -12.15 -41.98
N ARG A 2 -31.53 -12.49 -40.83
CA ARG A 2 -31.10 -11.99 -39.51
C ARG A 2 -29.78 -12.62 -38.96
N ASN A 3 -29.43 -13.85 -39.37
CA ASN A 3 -28.25 -14.54 -38.83
C ASN A 3 -26.88 -14.15 -39.44
N ARG A 4 -26.90 -13.48 -40.60
CA ARG A 4 -25.63 -13.05 -41.26
C ARG A 4 -25.08 -11.72 -40.70
N LEU A 5 -25.94 -10.82 -40.20
CA LEU A 5 -25.50 -9.57 -39.60
C LEU A 5 -24.82 -9.75 -38.23
N THR A 6 -25.33 -10.69 -37.41
CA THR A 6 -24.73 -10.96 -36.05
C THR A 6 -23.32 -11.53 -36.13
N HIS A 7 -23.06 -12.39 -37.14
CA HIS A 7 -21.71 -12.94 -37.34
C HIS A 7 -20.71 -11.94 -37.89
N PHE A 8 -21.19 -10.97 -38.68
CA PHE A 8 -20.32 -9.92 -39.23
C PHE A 8 -19.91 -8.90 -38.15
N CYS A 9 -20.77 -8.52 -37.21
CA CYS A 9 -20.45 -7.64 -36.11
C CYS A 9 -19.49 -8.29 -35.10
N LEU A 10 -19.62 -9.60 -34.81
CA LEU A 10 -18.70 -10.33 -33.95
C LEU A 10 -17.32 -10.48 -34.58
N ALA A 11 -17.23 -10.75 -35.88
CA ALA A 11 -15.96 -10.86 -36.60
C ALA A 11 -15.23 -9.51 -36.69
N MET A 12 -15.97 -8.41 -36.86
CA MET A 12 -15.38 -7.07 -36.90
C MET A 12 -14.91 -6.56 -35.58
N ALA A 13 -15.61 -6.91 -34.48
CA ALA A 13 -15.15 -6.62 -33.11
C ALA A 13 -13.89 -7.42 -32.73
N ALA A 14 -13.79 -8.68 -33.14
CA ALA A 14 -12.61 -9.52 -32.94
C ALA A 14 -11.38 -9.00 -33.71
N LEU A 15 -11.57 -8.56 -34.97
CA LEU A 15 -10.51 -7.99 -35.82
C LEU A 15 -10.01 -6.64 -35.28
N LEU A 16 -10.89 -5.79 -34.76
CA LEU A 16 -10.53 -4.54 -34.11
C LEU A 16 -9.74 -4.79 -32.81
N GLY A 17 -10.16 -5.76 -31.99
CA GLY A 17 -9.47 -6.11 -30.76
C GLY A 17 -8.05 -6.65 -30.99
N ILE A 18 -7.84 -7.47 -32.04
CA ILE A 18 -6.53 -7.99 -32.41
C ILE A 18 -5.61 -6.86 -32.93
N SER A 19 -6.15 -5.90 -33.67
CA SER A 19 -5.39 -4.75 -34.16
C SER A 19 -4.93 -3.83 -33.02
N PHE A 20 -5.75 -3.58 -32.01
CA PHE A 20 -5.38 -2.76 -30.84
C PHE A 20 -4.29 -3.42 -29.99
N ALA A 21 -4.39 -4.71 -29.72
CA ALA A 21 -3.38 -5.45 -28.97
C ALA A 21 -2.01 -5.45 -29.68
N ALA A 22 -1.99 -5.74 -30.99
CA ALA A 22 -0.76 -5.72 -31.78
C ALA A 22 -0.10 -4.31 -31.86
N HIS A 23 -0.88 -3.24 -31.83
CA HIS A 23 -0.36 -1.88 -31.80
C HIS A 23 0.21 -1.50 -30.43
N ALA A 24 -0.42 -1.94 -29.34
CA ALA A 24 0.08 -1.74 -27.97
C ALA A 24 1.41 -2.47 -27.76
N ASP A 25 1.51 -3.73 -28.19
CA ASP A 25 2.73 -4.52 -28.10
C ASP A 25 3.87 -3.87 -28.91
N ALA A 26 3.62 -3.42 -30.15
CA ALA A 26 4.62 -2.74 -30.96
C ALA A 26 5.03 -1.35 -30.41
N ALA A 27 4.16 -0.66 -29.69
CA ALA A 27 4.50 0.59 -29.02
C ALA A 27 5.39 0.32 -27.80
N PHE A 28 5.07 -0.73 -27.03
CA PHE A 28 5.86 -1.17 -25.90
C PHE A 28 7.25 -1.67 -26.31
N ASP A 29 7.38 -2.41 -27.41
CA ASP A 29 8.67 -2.84 -27.94
C ASP A 29 9.57 -1.65 -28.29
N ARG A 30 9.02 -0.59 -28.90
CA ARG A 30 9.77 0.66 -29.17
C ARG A 30 10.18 1.37 -27.89
N LEU A 31 9.31 1.35 -26.86
CA LEU A 31 9.63 1.90 -25.56
C LEU A 31 10.78 1.14 -24.89
N ALA A 32 10.76 -0.20 -24.98
CA ALA A 32 11.83 -1.07 -24.47
C ALA A 32 13.18 -0.80 -25.15
N GLU A 33 13.18 -0.60 -26.48
CA GLU A 33 14.41 -0.21 -27.21
C GLU A 33 14.95 1.15 -26.74
N LYS A 34 14.08 2.14 -26.51
CA LYS A 34 14.46 3.47 -25.98
C LYS A 34 15.04 3.36 -24.56
N ALA A 35 14.55 2.41 -23.76
CA ALA A 35 14.91 2.22 -22.35
C ALA A 35 16.26 1.53 -22.14
N LYS A 36 16.84 0.88 -23.16
CA LYS A 36 18.10 0.14 -23.05
C LYS A 36 19.24 1.01 -22.55
N GLY A 37 19.99 0.48 -21.60
CA GLY A 37 21.14 1.16 -20.96
C GLY A 37 20.74 2.24 -19.96
N GLN A 38 19.46 2.54 -19.78
CA GLN A 38 19.01 3.54 -18.81
C GLN A 38 19.09 3.01 -17.36
N THR A 39 19.22 3.93 -16.42
CA THR A 39 19.15 3.67 -14.98
C THR A 39 17.89 4.31 -14.42
N VAL A 40 17.07 3.54 -13.70
CA VAL A 40 15.88 4.04 -12.99
C VAL A 40 16.21 4.19 -11.51
N TYR A 41 16.21 5.41 -11.00
CA TYR A 41 16.33 5.70 -9.58
C TYR A 41 14.96 5.55 -8.92
N PHE A 42 14.73 4.34 -8.37
CA PHE A 42 13.48 3.98 -7.72
C PHE A 42 13.50 4.35 -6.23
N ASN A 43 12.79 5.40 -5.87
CA ASN A 43 12.64 5.88 -4.52
C ASN A 43 11.52 5.10 -3.82
N ALA A 44 11.87 4.20 -2.91
CA ALA A 44 10.95 3.31 -2.23
C ALA A 44 11.33 3.11 -0.76
N TRP A 45 10.35 2.79 0.07
CA TRP A 45 10.59 2.46 1.46
C TRP A 45 11.57 1.29 1.60
N GLY A 46 12.57 1.44 2.48
CA GLY A 46 13.68 0.51 2.63
C GLY A 46 13.77 -0.19 3.99
N GLY A 47 12.71 -0.11 4.81
CA GLY A 47 12.74 -0.59 6.20
C GLY A 47 12.55 -2.11 6.38
N ASP A 48 12.41 -2.90 5.30
CA ASP A 48 12.26 -4.35 5.37
C ASP A 48 13.19 -5.05 4.38
N ASP A 49 13.94 -6.06 4.85
CA ASP A 49 14.94 -6.77 4.05
C ASP A 49 14.33 -7.67 2.96
N LYS A 50 13.12 -8.20 3.15
CA LYS A 50 12.40 -8.99 2.13
C LYS A 50 11.96 -8.10 0.98
N ILE A 51 11.42 -6.93 1.29
CA ILE A 51 11.04 -5.92 0.28
C ILE A 51 12.28 -5.49 -0.49
N ASN A 52 13.37 -5.18 0.21
CA ASN A 52 14.65 -4.83 -0.41
C ASN A 52 15.19 -5.94 -1.30
N ALA A 53 15.05 -7.21 -0.90
CA ALA A 53 15.46 -8.38 -1.69
C ALA A 53 14.57 -8.58 -2.92
N TYR A 54 13.26 -8.36 -2.81
CA TYR A 54 12.34 -8.40 -3.94
C TYR A 54 12.68 -7.32 -4.99
N ILE A 55 12.91 -6.08 -4.56
CA ILE A 55 13.28 -4.97 -5.47
C ILE A 55 14.61 -5.28 -6.16
N ARG A 56 15.59 -5.85 -5.46
CA ARG A 56 16.86 -6.29 -6.04
C ARG A 56 16.66 -7.36 -7.10
N TRP A 57 15.87 -8.40 -6.80
CA TRP A 57 15.53 -9.43 -7.78
C TRP A 57 14.85 -8.86 -9.03
N ALA A 58 13.95 -7.91 -8.86
CA ALA A 58 13.31 -7.21 -9.98
C ALA A 58 14.36 -6.47 -10.81
N GLY A 59 15.31 -5.80 -10.17
CA GLY A 59 16.42 -5.11 -10.83
C GLY A 59 17.31 -6.06 -11.63
N ASP A 60 17.70 -7.21 -11.05
CA ASP A 60 18.50 -8.24 -11.75
C ASP A 60 17.76 -8.76 -12.99
N THR A 61 16.45 -9.04 -12.85
CA THR A 61 15.60 -9.51 -13.96
C THR A 61 15.46 -8.46 -15.07
N LEU A 62 15.28 -7.19 -14.71
CA LEU A 62 15.19 -6.07 -15.66
C LEU A 62 16.52 -5.83 -16.39
N LYS A 63 17.66 -5.99 -15.69
CA LYS A 63 18.98 -5.91 -16.30
C LYS A 63 19.18 -6.99 -17.34
N ASP A 64 18.82 -8.23 -16.99
CA ASP A 64 19.00 -9.37 -17.89
C ASP A 64 18.09 -9.31 -19.14
N ARG A 65 16.84 -8.85 -18.99
CA ARG A 65 15.83 -8.88 -20.06
C ARG A 65 15.80 -7.62 -20.92
N TYR A 66 16.05 -6.46 -20.31
CA TYR A 66 15.84 -5.16 -20.96
C TYR A 66 17.09 -4.26 -20.95
N ASP A 67 18.18 -4.71 -20.35
CA ASP A 67 19.39 -3.90 -20.11
C ASP A 67 19.08 -2.60 -19.33
N ILE A 68 18.14 -2.66 -18.39
CA ILE A 68 17.78 -1.54 -17.50
C ILE A 68 18.41 -1.79 -16.13
N THR A 69 19.05 -0.77 -15.57
CA THR A 69 19.56 -0.81 -14.19
C THR A 69 18.50 -0.20 -13.26
N LEU A 70 18.07 -0.93 -12.23
CA LEU A 70 17.17 -0.45 -11.19
C LEU A 70 17.94 -0.13 -9.92
N GLU A 71 18.06 1.15 -9.59
CA GLU A 71 18.71 1.61 -8.36
C GLU A 71 17.69 1.90 -7.27
N HIS A 72 17.64 1.05 -6.23
CA HIS A 72 16.75 1.26 -5.09
C HIS A 72 17.29 2.36 -4.18
N VAL A 73 16.73 3.55 -4.27
CA VAL A 73 16.96 4.67 -3.35
C VAL A 73 16.05 4.48 -2.13
N LYS A 74 16.63 3.95 -1.04
CA LYS A 74 15.90 3.60 0.17
C LYS A 74 15.43 4.84 0.92
N LEU A 75 14.14 4.92 1.16
CA LEU A 75 13.49 5.97 1.94
C LEU A 75 13.01 5.42 3.29
N THR A 76 12.96 6.28 4.28
CA THR A 76 12.21 6.06 5.53
C THR A 76 10.78 6.55 5.39
N ASP A 77 10.56 7.57 4.54
CA ASP A 77 9.26 8.17 4.24
C ASP A 77 9.24 8.71 2.80
N THR A 78 8.14 8.46 2.08
CA THR A 78 7.94 8.91 0.70
C THR A 78 7.86 10.44 0.57
N ALA A 79 7.39 11.15 1.60
CA ALA A 79 7.32 12.61 1.62
C ALA A 79 8.68 13.28 1.33
N ALA A 80 9.80 12.62 1.68
CA ALA A 80 11.14 13.12 1.36
C ALA A 80 11.41 13.18 -0.15
N ALA A 81 10.95 12.17 -0.92
CA ALA A 81 11.07 12.18 -2.38
C ALA A 81 10.12 13.21 -3.00
N VAL A 82 8.87 13.32 -2.51
CA VAL A 82 7.91 14.32 -2.98
C VAL A 82 8.43 15.74 -2.78
N SER A 83 8.99 16.02 -1.60
CA SER A 83 9.60 17.34 -1.30
C SER A 83 10.78 17.67 -2.23
N ARG A 84 11.58 16.66 -2.58
CA ARG A 84 12.70 16.81 -3.52
C ARG A 84 12.21 17.15 -4.92
N ILE A 85 11.20 16.42 -5.44
CA ILE A 85 10.62 16.68 -6.76
C ILE A 85 9.99 18.09 -6.80
N LEU A 86 9.30 18.50 -5.74
CA LEU A 86 8.73 19.84 -5.61
C LEU A 86 9.82 20.93 -5.62
N ALA A 87 10.93 20.71 -4.92
CA ALA A 87 12.07 21.64 -4.92
C ALA A 87 12.71 21.75 -6.32
N GLU A 88 12.84 20.63 -7.04
CA GLU A 88 13.33 20.61 -8.43
C GLU A 88 12.40 21.42 -9.35
N LYS A 89 11.07 21.23 -9.26
CA LYS A 89 10.09 22.02 -10.01
C LYS A 89 10.20 23.50 -9.70
N THR A 90 10.30 23.87 -8.44
CA THR A 90 10.43 25.26 -8.00
C THR A 90 11.74 25.89 -8.51
N ALA A 91 12.80 25.10 -8.66
CA ALA A 91 14.06 25.53 -9.24
C ALA A 91 14.07 25.56 -10.78
N GLY A 92 12.95 25.22 -11.44
CA GLY A 92 12.84 25.16 -12.91
C GLY A 92 13.55 23.96 -13.53
N ARG A 93 13.77 22.89 -12.77
CA ARG A 93 14.35 21.65 -13.28
C ARG A 93 13.25 20.75 -13.87
N ASP A 94 12.89 21.02 -15.11
CA ASP A 94 11.78 20.36 -15.82
C ASP A 94 12.19 19.04 -16.52
N THR A 95 13.51 18.73 -16.53
CA THR A 95 14.09 17.49 -17.11
C THR A 95 15.21 16.98 -16.21
N ASP A 96 15.58 15.71 -16.40
CA ASP A 96 16.67 15.04 -15.69
C ASP A 96 16.58 15.19 -14.16
N GLY A 97 15.37 14.99 -13.63
CA GLY A 97 15.10 14.95 -12.20
C GLY A 97 15.90 13.85 -11.49
N SER A 98 16.04 13.96 -10.18
CA SER A 98 16.79 13.00 -9.37
C SER A 98 15.97 11.77 -8.97
N VAL A 99 14.69 11.71 -9.33
CA VAL A 99 13.75 10.63 -9.06
C VAL A 99 13.13 10.20 -10.39
N ASP A 100 13.29 8.92 -10.76
CA ASP A 100 12.65 8.40 -11.97
C ASP A 100 11.36 7.65 -11.67
N MET A 101 11.28 6.99 -10.53
CA MET A 101 10.10 6.29 -10.07
C MET A 101 10.01 6.33 -8.55
N LEU A 102 8.80 6.34 -8.01
CA LEU A 102 8.59 6.27 -6.57
C LEU A 102 7.44 5.33 -6.21
N TRP A 103 7.56 4.69 -5.06
CA TRP A 103 6.46 4.02 -4.37
C TRP A 103 5.65 5.08 -3.62
N VAL A 104 4.38 5.19 -3.94
CA VAL A 104 3.53 6.29 -3.45
C VAL A 104 2.12 5.78 -3.12
N ASN A 105 1.46 6.46 -2.21
CA ASN A 105 0.01 6.39 -1.97
C ASN A 105 -0.46 7.59 -1.13
N GLY A 106 -1.77 7.74 -1.03
CA GLY A 106 -2.47 8.63 -0.11
C GLY A 106 -2.14 10.10 -0.25
N GLU A 107 -1.77 10.73 0.86
CA GLU A 107 -1.48 12.18 0.92
C GLU A 107 -0.30 12.59 0.03
N ASN A 108 0.66 11.69 -0.17
CA ASN A 108 1.80 11.92 -1.05
C ASN A 108 1.35 12.01 -2.50
N PHE A 109 0.54 11.04 -2.99
CA PHE A 109 -0.04 11.10 -4.32
C PHE A 109 -0.93 12.34 -4.50
N ALA A 110 -1.83 12.60 -3.56
CA ALA A 110 -2.69 13.78 -3.60
C ALA A 110 -1.89 15.10 -3.68
N SER A 111 -0.77 15.18 -2.95
CA SER A 111 0.14 16.33 -3.00
C SER A 111 0.83 16.46 -4.36
N MET A 112 1.30 15.35 -4.93
CA MET A 112 1.90 15.32 -6.26
C MET A 112 0.90 15.72 -7.35
N MET A 113 -0.35 15.27 -7.25
CA MET A 113 -1.42 15.65 -8.18
C MET A 113 -1.72 17.15 -8.12
N ARG A 114 -1.85 17.72 -6.90
CA ARG A 114 -2.11 19.16 -6.71
C ARG A 114 -1.00 20.06 -7.22
N ALA A 115 0.26 19.59 -7.11
CA ALA A 115 1.43 20.37 -7.49
C ALA A 115 1.93 20.03 -8.91
N ASP A 116 1.19 19.22 -9.69
CA ASP A 116 1.56 18.76 -11.04
C ASP A 116 2.97 18.15 -11.09
N LEU A 117 3.29 17.27 -10.13
CA LEU A 117 4.60 16.62 -10.01
C LEU A 117 4.69 15.27 -10.72
N LEU A 118 3.61 14.80 -11.34
CA LEU A 118 3.53 13.52 -12.05
C LEU A 118 3.55 13.73 -13.56
N GLN A 119 3.89 12.67 -14.30
CA GLN A 119 3.69 12.67 -15.76
C GLN A 119 2.27 13.12 -16.10
N PRO A 120 2.09 14.08 -17.04
CA PRO A 120 0.82 14.78 -17.21
C PRO A 120 -0.25 14.01 -18.02
N TYR A 121 0.03 12.77 -18.43
CA TYR A 121 -0.82 11.93 -19.26
C TYR A 121 -1.06 10.55 -18.64
N ASP A 122 -2.10 9.87 -19.12
CA ASP A 122 -2.33 8.45 -18.82
C ASP A 122 -1.31 7.61 -19.60
N TRP A 123 -0.34 7.06 -18.87
CA TRP A 123 0.65 6.13 -19.40
C TRP A 123 0.38 4.70 -18.97
N VAL A 124 -0.44 4.51 -17.95
CA VAL A 124 -0.68 3.23 -17.27
C VAL A 124 -1.53 2.30 -18.10
N THR A 125 -2.62 2.82 -18.68
CA THR A 125 -3.55 2.00 -19.46
C THR A 125 -2.93 1.51 -20.78
N ALA A 126 -1.81 2.11 -21.22
CA ALA A 126 -1.04 1.67 -22.38
C ALA A 126 -0.07 0.51 -22.07
N LEU A 127 0.18 0.18 -20.79
CA LEU A 127 1.07 -0.90 -20.41
C LEU A 127 0.46 -2.27 -20.74
N PRO A 128 1.22 -3.20 -21.38
CA PRO A 128 0.70 -4.52 -21.73
C PRO A 128 0.10 -5.30 -20.58
N ASN A 129 0.69 -5.22 -19.38
CA ASN A 129 0.24 -5.97 -18.21
C ASN A 129 -0.96 -5.32 -17.50
N TRP A 130 -1.37 -4.10 -17.86
CA TRP A 130 -2.61 -3.49 -17.40
C TRP A 130 -3.84 -4.38 -17.69
N ARG A 131 -3.81 -5.15 -18.78
CA ARG A 131 -4.88 -6.11 -19.14
C ARG A 131 -5.23 -7.14 -18.07
N TYR A 132 -4.32 -7.39 -17.13
CA TYR A 132 -4.55 -8.33 -16.04
C TYR A 132 -5.21 -7.70 -14.81
N THR A 133 -5.42 -6.40 -14.80
CA THR A 133 -6.14 -5.69 -13.74
C THR A 133 -7.63 -5.59 -14.07
N ASP A 134 -8.47 -5.38 -13.05
CA ASP A 134 -9.91 -5.13 -13.22
C ASP A 134 -10.43 -4.16 -12.16
N ALA A 135 -10.71 -2.91 -12.58
CA ALA A 135 -11.25 -1.90 -11.68
C ALA A 135 -12.73 -2.16 -11.24
N GLN A 136 -13.43 -3.09 -11.89
CA GLN A 136 -14.76 -3.52 -11.42
C GLN A 136 -14.64 -4.52 -10.29
N GLU A 137 -13.63 -5.41 -10.35
CA GLU A 137 -13.33 -6.38 -9.29
C GLU A 137 -12.60 -5.71 -8.11
N LEU A 138 -11.67 -4.79 -8.40
CA LEU A 138 -10.89 -4.06 -7.41
C LEU A 138 -10.93 -2.54 -7.70
N PRO A 139 -11.98 -1.81 -7.26
CA PRO A 139 -12.11 -0.38 -7.52
C PRO A 139 -10.94 0.47 -7.01
N ALA A 140 -10.26 0.02 -5.95
CA ALA A 140 -9.13 0.71 -5.36
C ALA A 140 -7.93 0.89 -6.30
N ILE A 141 -7.82 0.17 -7.43
CA ILE A 141 -6.77 0.43 -8.43
C ILE A 141 -7.00 1.71 -9.25
N ALA A 142 -8.19 2.29 -9.19
CA ALA A 142 -8.55 3.53 -9.86
C ALA A 142 -8.61 4.73 -8.91
N LEU A 143 -8.45 4.49 -7.61
CA LEU A 143 -8.54 5.49 -6.54
C LEU A 143 -7.38 5.31 -5.57
N ASP A 144 -6.63 6.37 -5.32
CA ASP A 144 -5.67 6.41 -4.22
C ASP A 144 -6.22 7.30 -3.11
N PHE A 145 -6.62 6.70 -1.98
CA PHE A 145 -7.29 7.36 -0.85
C PHE A 145 -8.37 8.33 -1.32
N ALA A 146 -9.39 7.84 -2.03
CA ALA A 146 -10.47 8.63 -2.63
C ALA A 146 -10.06 9.60 -3.78
N VAL A 147 -8.78 9.73 -4.11
CA VAL A 147 -8.31 10.56 -5.24
C VAL A 147 -8.20 9.72 -6.51
N PRO A 148 -8.88 10.08 -7.63
CA PRO A 148 -8.77 9.36 -8.88
C PRO A 148 -7.33 9.36 -9.44
N THR A 149 -6.81 8.16 -9.75
CA THR A 149 -5.42 7.98 -10.25
C THR A 149 -5.22 8.59 -11.65
N LYS A 150 -6.27 8.62 -12.47
CA LYS A 150 -6.27 9.13 -13.85
C LYS A 150 -5.14 8.55 -14.73
N GLY A 151 -4.74 7.30 -14.45
CA GLY A 151 -3.67 6.61 -15.18
C GLY A 151 -2.28 7.22 -14.97
N ARG A 152 -2.04 7.92 -13.86
CA ARG A 152 -0.74 8.54 -13.55
C ARG A 152 0.12 7.72 -12.60
N GLU A 153 -0.41 6.63 -12.07
CA GLU A 153 0.27 5.67 -11.23
C GLU A 153 -0.22 4.25 -11.49
N VAL A 154 0.68 3.29 -11.41
CA VAL A 154 0.40 1.86 -11.61
C VAL A 154 0.13 1.19 -10.27
N PRO A 155 -0.98 0.45 -10.10
CA PRO A 155 -1.19 -0.34 -8.90
C PRO A 155 -0.11 -1.42 -8.79
N TRP A 156 0.50 -1.54 -7.61
CA TRP A 156 1.60 -2.46 -7.40
C TRP A 156 1.27 -3.57 -6.40
N GLY A 157 0.56 -3.24 -5.34
CA GLY A 157 0.18 -4.20 -4.34
C GLY A 157 -1.04 -3.76 -3.54
N ARG A 158 -1.64 -4.71 -2.83
CA ARG A 158 -2.74 -4.45 -1.91
C ARG A 158 -2.25 -4.52 -0.48
N ALA A 159 -2.74 -3.61 0.32
CA ALA A 159 -2.44 -3.58 1.73
C ALA A 159 -3.74 -3.57 2.53
N GLN A 160 -3.75 -4.23 3.66
CA GLN A 160 -4.86 -4.20 4.62
C GLN A 160 -4.31 -4.20 6.03
N LEU A 161 -4.80 -3.29 6.85
CA LEU A 161 -4.46 -3.21 8.25
C LEU A 161 -4.88 -4.51 8.94
N ALA A 162 -3.93 -5.16 9.57
CA ALA A 162 -4.15 -6.35 10.37
C ALA A 162 -3.55 -6.15 11.77
N PHE A 163 -4.19 -6.77 12.73
CA PHE A 163 -3.72 -6.84 14.11
C PHE A 163 -3.13 -8.24 14.35
N PHE A 164 -2.05 -8.29 15.07
CA PHE A 164 -1.31 -9.51 15.36
C PHE A 164 -1.14 -9.65 16.87
N TYR A 165 -1.36 -10.84 17.38
CA TYR A 165 -1.33 -11.10 18.81
C TYR A 165 -0.62 -12.41 19.12
N ASP A 166 0.02 -12.48 20.27
CA ASP A 166 0.55 -13.76 20.75
C ASP A 166 -0.56 -14.55 21.47
N SER A 167 -0.98 -15.65 20.83
CA SER A 167 -2.04 -16.52 21.35
C SER A 167 -1.66 -17.26 22.64
N ALA A 168 -0.39 -17.25 23.04
CA ALA A 168 0.04 -17.75 24.34
C ALA A 168 -0.46 -16.86 25.50
N TYR A 169 -0.64 -15.57 25.25
CA TYR A 169 -1.08 -14.59 26.23
C TYR A 169 -2.52 -14.10 25.97
N VAL A 170 -2.91 -13.92 24.71
CA VAL A 170 -4.24 -13.38 24.33
C VAL A 170 -5.12 -14.51 23.80
N GLN A 171 -6.10 -14.96 24.59
CA GLN A 171 -7.01 -16.03 24.17
C GLN A 171 -8.14 -15.53 23.28
N ASN A 172 -8.60 -14.29 23.49
CA ASN A 172 -9.70 -13.67 22.75
C ASN A 172 -9.25 -12.28 22.26
N PRO A 173 -8.75 -12.16 21.02
CA PRO A 173 -8.26 -10.90 20.50
C PRO A 173 -9.39 -9.87 20.39
N PRO A 174 -9.12 -8.58 20.69
CA PRO A 174 -10.13 -7.52 20.67
C PRO A 174 -10.48 -7.09 19.25
N LYS A 175 -11.69 -7.41 18.76
CA LYS A 175 -12.10 -7.22 17.37
C LYS A 175 -12.87 -5.92 17.09
N ASN A 176 -12.74 -4.91 17.93
CA ASN A 176 -13.24 -3.55 17.73
C ASN A 176 -12.63 -2.61 18.76
N ALA A 177 -12.76 -1.30 18.54
CA ALA A 177 -12.24 -0.27 19.43
C ALA A 177 -12.66 -0.43 20.89
N ALA A 178 -13.94 -0.73 21.16
CA ALA A 178 -14.44 -0.91 22.51
C ALA A 178 -13.86 -2.15 23.22
N ALA A 179 -13.66 -3.25 22.47
CA ALA A 179 -13.00 -4.45 23.00
C ALA A 179 -11.52 -4.21 23.25
N LEU A 180 -10.85 -3.44 22.37
CA LEU A 180 -9.44 -3.06 22.55
C LEU A 180 -9.24 -2.20 23.80
N ALA A 181 -10.10 -1.22 24.05
CA ALA A 181 -10.04 -0.43 25.27
C ALA A 181 -10.20 -1.29 26.54
N ARG A 182 -11.14 -2.25 26.53
CA ARG A 182 -11.30 -3.19 27.67
C ARG A 182 -10.06 -4.06 27.84
N TYR A 183 -9.48 -4.55 26.74
CA TYR A 183 -8.25 -5.34 26.78
C TYR A 183 -7.11 -4.53 27.42
N ILE A 184 -6.91 -3.29 26.98
CA ILE A 184 -5.85 -2.39 27.48
C ILE A 184 -6.03 -2.15 28.99
N ALA A 185 -7.25 -1.82 29.43
CA ALA A 185 -7.54 -1.59 30.85
C ALA A 185 -7.33 -2.84 31.75
N GLN A 186 -7.54 -4.05 31.19
CA GLN A 186 -7.32 -5.31 31.89
C GLN A 186 -5.85 -5.77 31.88
N ASN A 187 -5.06 -5.26 30.92
CA ASN A 187 -3.66 -5.63 30.71
C ASN A 187 -2.79 -4.37 30.54
N PRO A 188 -2.69 -3.53 31.58
CA PRO A 188 -1.96 -2.27 31.45
C PRO A 188 -0.49 -2.51 31.09
N GLY A 189 0.03 -1.68 30.20
CA GLY A 189 1.38 -1.76 29.68
C GLY A 189 1.60 -2.79 28.57
N ARG A 190 0.56 -3.54 28.15
CA ARG A 190 0.69 -4.64 27.17
C ARG A 190 0.31 -4.28 25.75
N PHE A 191 -0.10 -3.03 25.49
CA PHE A 191 -0.42 -2.50 24.16
C PHE A 191 0.19 -1.13 23.96
N THR A 192 0.54 -0.84 22.72
CA THR A 192 0.92 0.48 22.22
C THR A 192 0.69 0.55 20.72
N TYR A 193 1.00 1.69 20.11
CA TYR A 193 1.00 1.90 18.65
C TYR A 193 2.15 2.83 18.28
N PRO A 194 2.63 2.81 17.02
CA PRO A 194 3.68 3.73 16.58
C PRO A 194 3.22 5.17 16.67
N GLN A 195 4.13 6.07 17.05
CA GLN A 195 3.79 7.49 17.12
C GLN A 195 3.59 8.10 15.74
N PRO A 196 2.54 8.90 15.48
CA PRO A 196 2.50 9.77 14.32
C PRO A 196 3.75 10.66 14.23
N PRO A 197 4.30 10.94 13.03
CA PRO A 197 3.69 10.70 11.71
C PRO A 197 3.99 9.32 11.09
N ASP A 198 4.41 8.31 11.85
CA ASP A 198 4.56 6.96 11.28
C ASP A 198 3.26 6.50 10.62
N PHE A 199 3.38 5.94 9.41
CA PHE A 199 2.24 5.52 8.60
C PHE A 199 1.30 4.54 9.33
N ILE A 200 1.84 3.58 10.10
CA ILE A 200 1.02 2.63 10.88
C ILE A 200 0.37 3.32 12.06
N GLY A 201 1.07 4.26 12.70
CA GLY A 201 0.51 5.07 13.77
C GLY A 201 -0.71 5.87 13.30
N VAL A 202 -0.58 6.60 12.20
CA VAL A 202 -1.69 7.36 11.61
C VAL A 202 -2.81 6.43 11.13
N SER A 203 -2.46 5.27 10.57
CA SER A 203 -3.47 4.29 10.15
C SER A 203 -4.27 3.71 11.32
N PHE A 204 -3.63 3.53 12.48
CA PHE A 204 -4.35 3.16 13.70
C PHE A 204 -5.32 4.26 14.15
N LEU A 205 -4.93 5.54 14.08
CA LEU A 205 -5.84 6.66 14.37
C LEU A 205 -7.04 6.66 13.41
N LYS A 206 -6.80 6.49 12.10
CA LYS A 206 -7.87 6.43 11.09
C LYS A 206 -8.81 5.24 11.32
N GLN A 207 -8.26 4.05 11.62
CA GLN A 207 -9.07 2.87 11.93
C GLN A 207 -10.00 3.12 13.12
N LEU A 208 -9.48 3.68 14.21
CA LEU A 208 -10.29 4.02 15.37
C LEU A 208 -11.32 5.10 15.05
N LEU A 209 -10.93 6.16 14.33
CA LEU A 209 -11.83 7.25 13.96
C LEU A 209 -13.03 6.73 13.16
N ILE A 210 -12.80 5.90 12.14
CA ILE A 210 -13.86 5.29 11.34
C ILE A 210 -14.81 4.45 12.20
N GLU A 211 -14.28 3.64 13.12
CA GLU A 211 -15.12 2.82 14.00
C GLU A 211 -15.92 3.65 15.03
N LEU A 212 -15.27 4.64 15.62
CA LEU A 212 -15.87 5.46 16.67
C LEU A 212 -16.93 6.45 16.15
N THR A 213 -16.88 6.77 14.85
CA THR A 213 -17.85 7.63 14.17
C THR A 213 -18.86 6.85 13.34
N ASP A 214 -18.85 5.50 13.39
CA ASP A 214 -19.70 4.63 12.58
C ASP A 214 -19.60 4.93 11.07
N GLN A 215 -18.36 5.13 10.59
CA GLN A 215 -18.02 5.43 9.19
C GLN A 215 -18.64 6.77 8.71
N ASP A 216 -18.54 7.84 9.48
CA ASP A 216 -19.06 9.17 9.11
C ASP A 216 -18.62 9.57 7.68
N ASP A 217 -19.59 9.92 6.84
CA ASP A 217 -19.37 10.34 5.46
C ASP A 217 -18.41 11.52 5.33
N ALA A 218 -18.32 12.37 6.35
CA ALA A 218 -17.38 13.49 6.41
C ALA A 218 -15.92 13.06 6.24
N LEU A 219 -15.56 11.84 6.66
CA LEU A 219 -14.21 11.32 6.54
C LEU A 219 -13.76 11.12 5.08
N TYR A 220 -14.69 10.97 4.16
CA TYR A 220 -14.42 10.71 2.74
C TYR A 220 -14.46 11.97 1.87
N ALA A 221 -14.73 13.12 2.46
CA ALA A 221 -14.64 14.45 1.87
C ALA A 221 -13.39 15.20 2.38
N PRO A 222 -12.95 16.29 1.69
CA PRO A 222 -11.89 17.14 2.20
C PRO A 222 -12.15 17.64 3.61
N VAL A 223 -11.15 17.58 4.49
CA VAL A 223 -11.28 18.02 5.90
C VAL A 223 -11.75 19.47 6.03
N SER A 224 -11.43 20.32 5.06
CA SER A 224 -11.89 21.72 5.00
C SER A 224 -13.41 21.88 4.83
N GLU A 225 -14.11 20.81 4.48
CA GLU A 225 -15.58 20.79 4.34
C GLU A 225 -16.29 20.31 5.63
N SER A 226 -15.53 20.02 6.69
CA SER A 226 -16.01 19.43 7.93
C SER A 226 -15.55 20.22 9.16
N ASP A 227 -16.24 20.06 10.28
CA ASP A 227 -15.76 20.50 11.59
C ASP A 227 -14.81 19.40 12.14
N PHE A 228 -13.52 19.61 11.94
CA PHE A 228 -12.48 18.66 12.34
C PHE A 228 -12.58 18.29 13.83
N GLU A 229 -12.72 19.26 14.71
CA GLU A 229 -12.78 19.02 16.16
C GLU A 229 -14.01 18.21 16.55
N ALA A 230 -15.17 18.50 15.94
CA ALA A 230 -16.40 17.77 16.22
C ALA A 230 -16.31 16.31 15.71
N VAL A 231 -15.83 16.09 14.50
CA VAL A 231 -15.70 14.75 13.91
C VAL A 231 -14.67 13.90 14.65
N THR A 232 -13.56 14.49 15.09
CA THR A 232 -12.47 13.77 15.76
C THR A 232 -12.61 13.67 17.27
N ALA A 233 -13.57 14.36 17.90
CA ALA A 233 -13.76 14.33 19.35
C ALA A 233 -13.87 12.91 19.95
N PRO A 234 -14.59 11.94 19.34
CA PRO A 234 -14.64 10.56 19.83
C PRO A 234 -13.27 9.87 19.84
N LEU A 235 -12.42 10.15 18.86
CA LEU A 235 -11.07 9.60 18.76
C LEU A 235 -10.20 10.11 19.91
N TRP A 236 -10.20 11.43 20.13
CA TRP A 236 -9.37 12.01 21.20
C TRP A 236 -9.80 11.55 22.58
N ALA A 237 -11.10 11.52 22.84
CA ALA A 237 -11.64 10.99 24.10
C ALA A 237 -11.26 9.51 24.31
N TYR A 238 -11.26 8.70 23.24
CA TYR A 238 -10.83 7.30 23.30
C TYR A 238 -9.34 7.18 23.62
N LEU A 239 -8.47 7.93 22.91
CA LEU A 239 -7.02 7.87 23.12
C LEU A 239 -6.64 8.38 24.51
N GLU A 240 -7.26 9.45 25.01
CA GLU A 240 -7.07 9.95 26.37
C GLU A 240 -7.48 8.92 27.42
N MET A 241 -8.60 8.21 27.21
CA MET A 241 -9.09 7.17 28.11
C MET A 241 -8.10 6.00 28.27
N ILE A 242 -7.43 5.58 27.18
CA ILE A 242 -6.52 4.43 27.20
C ILE A 242 -5.07 4.80 27.52
N ASN A 243 -4.71 6.08 27.45
CA ASN A 243 -3.30 6.52 27.44
C ASN A 243 -2.49 6.01 28.62
N ASP A 244 -2.99 6.14 29.84
CA ASP A 244 -2.25 5.78 31.07
C ASP A 244 -2.02 4.26 31.18
N ASP A 245 -2.84 3.46 30.49
CA ASP A 245 -2.73 2.00 30.47
C ASP A 245 -1.90 1.48 29.28
N LEU A 246 -1.40 2.35 28.40
CA LEU A 246 -0.49 1.96 27.32
C LEU A 246 0.91 1.58 27.85
N TRP A 247 1.70 0.93 27.00
CA TRP A 247 3.10 0.65 27.27
C TRP A 247 3.82 1.89 27.80
N ARG A 248 4.58 1.73 28.88
CA ARG A 248 5.24 2.82 29.62
C ARG A 248 4.29 3.93 30.11
N GLY A 249 3.01 3.62 30.27
CA GLY A 249 2.01 4.58 30.74
C GLY A 249 1.78 5.72 29.75
N GLY A 250 1.82 5.44 28.45
CA GLY A 250 1.59 6.43 27.39
C GLY A 250 2.62 7.56 27.32
N ARG A 251 3.76 7.44 28.02
CA ARG A 251 4.84 8.45 28.03
C ARG A 251 5.91 8.21 26.97
N ALA A 252 5.83 7.08 26.27
CA ALA A 252 6.69 6.74 25.15
C ALA A 252 5.93 5.85 24.18
N TYR A 253 6.21 6.01 22.90
CA TYR A 253 5.62 5.26 21.81
C TYR A 253 6.73 4.68 20.92
N PRO A 254 6.52 3.52 20.29
CA PRO A 254 7.44 3.03 19.27
C PRO A 254 7.59 4.07 18.15
N GLN A 255 8.82 4.26 17.68
CA GLN A 255 9.09 5.24 16.64
C GLN A 255 8.48 4.87 15.28
N ASN A 256 8.31 3.55 15.04
CA ASN A 256 7.81 3.01 13.79
C ASN A 256 7.27 1.58 13.99
N TYR A 257 6.66 1.03 12.94
CA TYR A 257 6.16 -0.34 12.91
C TYR A 257 7.22 -1.41 13.28
N PRO A 258 8.45 -1.42 12.73
CA PRO A 258 9.45 -2.42 13.14
C PRO A 258 9.76 -2.39 14.63
N ALA A 259 9.85 -1.21 15.23
CA ALA A 259 10.06 -1.07 16.68
C ALA A 259 8.87 -1.61 17.49
N MET A 260 7.63 -1.41 17.02
CA MET A 260 6.44 -1.98 17.66
C MET A 260 6.43 -3.51 17.58
N ARG A 261 6.74 -4.11 16.42
CA ARG A 261 6.83 -5.56 16.26
C ARG A 261 7.89 -6.17 17.20
N GLN A 262 9.02 -5.48 17.37
CA GLN A 262 10.08 -5.90 18.29
C GLN A 262 9.59 -5.99 19.74
N LEU A 263 8.72 -5.08 20.20
CA LEU A 263 8.14 -5.17 21.55
C LEU A 263 7.34 -6.46 21.76
N VAL A 264 6.65 -6.95 20.72
CA VAL A 264 5.94 -8.24 20.80
C VAL A 264 6.94 -9.40 20.79
N ALA A 265 7.98 -9.34 19.95
CA ALA A 265 9.04 -10.34 19.94
C ALA A 265 9.74 -10.47 21.31
N ASP A 266 9.96 -9.35 21.98
CA ASP A 266 10.59 -9.27 23.30
C ASP A 266 9.62 -9.58 24.47
N GLY A 267 8.32 -9.78 24.17
CA GLY A 267 7.28 -10.03 25.16
C GLY A 267 6.92 -8.79 26.01
N GLU A 268 7.27 -7.57 25.57
CA GLU A 268 6.88 -6.32 26.22
C GLU A 268 5.46 -5.88 25.85
N ALA A 269 4.96 -6.25 24.66
CA ALA A 269 3.59 -6.04 24.21
C ALA A 269 2.97 -7.36 23.74
N ASP A 270 1.65 -7.44 23.71
CA ASP A 270 0.92 -8.65 23.29
C ASP A 270 0.34 -8.53 21.88
N ILE A 271 0.16 -7.31 21.39
CA ILE A 271 -0.49 -7.00 20.12
C ILE A 271 0.35 -5.97 19.36
N TYR A 272 0.54 -6.20 18.06
CA TYR A 272 1.08 -5.20 17.15
C TYR A 272 0.19 -5.06 15.91
N ILE A 273 0.47 -4.06 15.08
CA ILE A 273 -0.33 -3.68 13.92
C ILE A 273 0.59 -3.56 12.71
N ALA A 274 0.17 -4.04 11.56
CA ALA A 274 0.86 -3.84 10.28
C ALA A 274 -0.13 -3.80 9.12
N PHE A 275 0.31 -3.24 7.99
CA PHE A 275 -0.50 -3.15 6.77
C PHE A 275 -0.30 -4.34 5.82
N ASN A 276 0.50 -5.33 6.20
CA ASN A 276 0.66 -6.58 5.46
C ASN A 276 0.04 -7.74 6.25
N PRO A 277 -1.08 -8.33 5.82
CA PRO A 277 -1.71 -9.45 6.51
C PRO A 277 -0.82 -10.70 6.66
N ALA A 278 0.23 -10.83 5.85
CA ALA A 278 1.19 -11.94 5.92
C ALA A 278 2.39 -11.66 6.83
N ASP A 279 2.47 -10.47 7.46
CA ASP A 279 3.65 -10.03 8.22
C ASP A 279 4.06 -11.03 9.31
N ALA A 280 3.13 -11.44 10.16
CA ALA A 280 3.44 -12.39 11.23
C ALA A 280 3.93 -13.73 10.70
N SER A 281 3.32 -14.28 9.65
CA SER A 281 3.76 -15.53 9.05
C SER A 281 5.20 -15.43 8.55
N SER A 282 5.51 -14.32 7.87
CA SER A 282 6.84 -14.03 7.37
C SER A 282 7.86 -13.86 8.50
N ALA A 283 7.49 -13.22 9.60
CA ALA A 283 8.37 -13.02 10.76
C ALA A 283 8.59 -14.32 11.55
N ILE A 284 7.57 -15.18 11.67
CA ILE A 284 7.68 -16.52 12.26
C ILE A 284 8.66 -17.38 11.47
N GLU A 285 8.54 -17.41 10.14
CA GLU A 285 9.46 -18.17 9.28
C GLU A 285 10.92 -17.74 9.41
N ARG A 286 11.18 -16.48 9.79
CA ARG A 286 12.53 -15.96 10.06
C ARG A 286 12.98 -16.18 11.50
N GLY A 287 12.13 -16.69 12.36
CA GLY A 287 12.41 -16.82 13.79
C GLY A 287 12.44 -15.49 14.55
N GLU A 288 11.81 -14.44 13.99
CA GLU A 288 11.70 -13.12 14.61
C GLU A 288 10.50 -13.03 15.56
N LEU A 289 9.50 -13.88 15.36
CA LEU A 289 8.32 -14.00 16.22
C LEU A 289 8.09 -15.44 16.63
N PRO A 290 7.49 -15.70 17.81
CA PRO A 290 7.14 -17.05 18.22
C PRO A 290 6.00 -17.64 17.36
N ASP A 291 5.99 -18.97 17.24
CA ASP A 291 4.98 -19.73 16.48
C ASP A 291 3.54 -19.57 17.01
N SER A 292 3.39 -18.99 18.20
CA SER A 292 2.10 -18.69 18.83
C SER A 292 1.42 -17.43 18.27
N VAL A 293 2.13 -16.58 17.54
CA VAL A 293 1.54 -15.35 16.98
C VAL A 293 0.49 -15.69 15.92
N ARG A 294 -0.63 -14.95 15.95
CA ARG A 294 -1.77 -15.06 15.03
C ARG A 294 -2.23 -13.69 14.61
N SER A 295 -2.99 -13.64 13.50
CA SER A 295 -3.57 -12.42 12.96
C SER A 295 -5.06 -12.34 13.22
N TYR A 296 -5.60 -11.13 13.25
CA TYR A 296 -7.04 -10.87 13.21
C TYR A 296 -7.32 -9.51 12.57
N VAL A 297 -8.56 -9.33 12.15
CA VAL A 297 -9.12 -8.04 11.72
C VAL A 297 -10.32 -7.69 12.58
N HIS A 298 -10.72 -6.43 12.60
CA HIS A 298 -11.90 -6.01 13.34
C HIS A 298 -13.19 -6.48 12.65
N ASP A 299 -14.26 -6.64 13.44
CA ASP A 299 -15.55 -7.21 12.95
C ASP A 299 -16.22 -6.31 11.91
N ALA A 300 -16.06 -5.00 12.00
CA ALA A 300 -16.54 -4.04 11.00
C ALA A 300 -15.66 -3.97 9.73
N GLY A 301 -14.50 -4.62 9.77
CA GLY A 301 -13.45 -4.54 8.75
C GLY A 301 -12.28 -3.69 9.20
N THR A 302 -11.23 -3.68 8.40
CA THR A 302 -10.04 -2.86 8.62
C THR A 302 -9.68 -2.08 7.36
N LEU A 303 -8.98 -0.97 7.54
CA LEU A 303 -8.47 -0.14 6.46
C LEU A 303 -7.76 -0.99 5.41
N ALA A 304 -8.09 -0.77 4.14
CA ALA A 304 -7.41 -1.39 3.03
C ALA A 304 -7.19 -0.39 1.90
N ASN A 305 -6.03 -0.50 1.26
CA ASN A 305 -5.68 0.36 0.14
C ASN A 305 -4.86 -0.41 -0.91
N VAL A 306 -4.55 0.26 -1.99
CA VAL A 306 -3.56 -0.13 -2.99
C VAL A 306 -2.38 0.80 -2.83
N HIS A 307 -1.17 0.29 -2.96
CA HIS A 307 0.00 1.12 -3.13
C HIS A 307 0.48 1.07 -4.58
N PHE A 308 1.10 2.15 -5.02
CA PHE A 308 1.30 2.44 -6.42
C PHE A 308 2.76 2.76 -6.74
N LEU A 309 3.06 2.72 -8.05
CA LEU A 309 4.30 3.22 -8.63
C LEU A 309 3.98 4.41 -9.53
N ALA A 310 4.64 5.53 -9.30
CA ALA A 310 4.44 6.76 -10.06
C ALA A 310 5.75 7.25 -10.69
N ILE A 311 5.62 7.99 -11.79
CA ILE A 311 6.74 8.60 -12.52
C ILE A 311 6.62 10.11 -12.39
N PRO A 312 7.65 10.81 -11.86
CA PRO A 312 7.66 12.26 -11.80
C PRO A 312 7.67 12.93 -13.18
N PHE A 313 7.15 14.15 -13.23
CA PHE A 313 7.04 14.96 -14.46
C PHE A 313 8.39 15.19 -15.17
N ASN A 314 9.47 15.26 -14.40
CA ASN A 314 10.83 15.59 -14.85
C ASN A 314 11.79 14.40 -14.90
N SER A 315 11.29 13.16 -14.84
CA SER A 315 12.14 11.97 -14.99
C SER A 315 12.88 11.99 -16.33
N GLY A 316 14.19 11.81 -16.32
CA GLY A 316 15.01 11.66 -17.52
C GLY A 316 14.94 10.23 -18.12
N ASN A 317 14.44 9.26 -17.34
CA ASN A 317 14.41 7.85 -17.69
C ASN A 317 12.96 7.30 -17.74
N ASP A 318 12.00 8.11 -18.17
CA ASP A 318 10.57 7.80 -18.21
C ASP A 318 10.25 6.51 -18.99
N ALA A 319 10.98 6.24 -20.07
CA ALA A 319 10.82 5.02 -20.86
C ALA A 319 11.19 3.79 -20.03
N ALA A 320 12.34 3.80 -19.36
CA ALA A 320 12.77 2.70 -18.51
C ALA A 320 11.85 2.54 -17.27
N ALA A 321 11.40 3.64 -16.67
CA ALA A 321 10.48 3.61 -15.55
C ALA A 321 9.13 2.93 -15.92
N GLN A 322 8.60 3.18 -17.12
CA GLN A 322 7.40 2.50 -17.63
C GLN A 322 7.64 1.00 -17.86
N ILE A 323 8.82 0.58 -18.36
CA ILE A 323 9.17 -0.84 -18.50
C ILE A 323 9.26 -1.51 -17.13
N VAL A 324 9.90 -0.85 -16.15
CA VAL A 324 9.97 -1.33 -14.76
C VAL A 324 8.57 -1.51 -14.18
N ALA A 325 7.72 -0.51 -14.30
CA ALA A 325 6.34 -0.54 -13.81
C ALA A 325 5.52 -1.67 -14.46
N ASN A 326 5.64 -1.83 -15.78
CA ASN A 326 4.99 -2.94 -16.48
C ASN A 326 5.50 -4.31 -16.02
N PHE A 327 6.81 -4.47 -15.81
CA PHE A 327 7.36 -5.72 -15.27
C PHE A 327 6.82 -5.99 -13.86
N MET A 328 6.81 -5.01 -12.97
CA MET A 328 6.30 -5.16 -11.62
C MET A 328 4.80 -5.46 -11.56
N LEU A 329 4.05 -5.11 -12.61
CA LEU A 329 2.64 -5.48 -12.79
C LEU A 329 2.45 -6.85 -13.47
N SER A 330 3.51 -7.54 -13.90
CA SER A 330 3.40 -8.83 -14.58
C SER A 330 2.92 -9.95 -13.65
N PRO A 331 2.26 -11.01 -14.17
CA PRO A 331 1.90 -12.18 -13.37
C PRO A 331 3.08 -12.78 -12.60
N GLU A 332 4.26 -12.86 -13.24
CA GLU A 332 5.49 -13.37 -12.62
C GLU A 332 5.91 -12.54 -11.40
N ALA A 333 6.01 -11.22 -11.56
CA ALA A 333 6.45 -10.33 -10.49
C ALA A 333 5.42 -10.27 -9.34
N GLN A 334 4.13 -10.27 -9.68
CA GLN A 334 3.04 -10.28 -8.72
C GLN A 334 2.93 -11.60 -7.95
N LEU A 335 3.12 -12.75 -8.63
CA LEU A 335 3.15 -14.06 -7.99
C LEU A 335 4.31 -14.15 -7.00
N ARG A 336 5.52 -13.74 -7.42
CA ARG A 336 6.69 -13.73 -6.55
C ARG A 336 6.51 -12.83 -5.33
N LYS A 337 5.91 -11.65 -5.54
CA LYS A 337 5.62 -10.70 -4.46
C LYS A 337 4.62 -11.26 -3.45
N ALA A 338 3.61 -11.98 -3.93
CA ALA A 338 2.56 -12.57 -3.09
C ALA A 338 3.03 -13.78 -2.26
N ASP A 339 4.19 -14.37 -2.57
CA ASP A 339 4.76 -15.47 -1.79
C ASP A 339 5.19 -14.97 -0.39
N PRO A 340 4.64 -15.53 0.71
CA PRO A 340 5.02 -15.14 2.08
C PRO A 340 6.51 -15.34 2.40
N ALA A 341 7.17 -16.31 1.75
CA ALA A 341 8.60 -16.50 1.90
C ALA A 341 9.43 -15.36 1.29
N ILE A 342 8.87 -14.63 0.32
CA ILE A 342 9.54 -13.51 -0.38
C ILE A 342 9.14 -12.17 0.23
N TRP A 343 7.84 -11.84 0.19
CA TRP A 343 7.28 -10.61 0.77
C TRP A 343 5.91 -10.86 1.41
N GLY A 344 4.99 -11.55 0.69
CA GLY A 344 3.64 -11.81 1.15
C GLY A 344 2.66 -10.67 0.86
N ASP A 345 3.01 -9.76 -0.07
CA ASP A 345 2.15 -8.63 -0.44
C ASP A 345 1.11 -9.07 -1.49
N PRO A 346 -0.22 -8.95 -1.20
CA PRO A 346 -1.26 -9.44 -2.07
C PRO A 346 -1.26 -8.77 -3.45
N SER A 347 -1.56 -9.56 -4.49
CA SER A 347 -1.57 -9.10 -5.87
C SER A 347 -2.72 -8.14 -6.17
N VAL A 348 -2.47 -7.19 -7.08
CA VAL A 348 -3.49 -6.29 -7.67
C VAL A 348 -4.12 -6.87 -8.93
N LEU A 349 -3.70 -8.07 -9.37
CA LEU A 349 -4.21 -8.69 -10.58
C LEU A 349 -5.57 -9.36 -10.34
N SER A 350 -6.46 -9.28 -11.32
CA SER A 350 -7.66 -10.11 -11.40
C SER A 350 -7.28 -11.53 -11.77
N ILE A 351 -7.44 -12.46 -10.84
CA ILE A 351 -7.09 -13.88 -11.03
C ILE A 351 -7.87 -14.48 -12.23
N GLY A 352 -9.10 -14.01 -12.48
CA GLY A 352 -9.90 -14.44 -13.61
C GLY A 352 -9.32 -14.11 -14.99
N ARG A 353 -8.46 -13.09 -15.06
CA ARG A 353 -7.82 -12.63 -16.31
C ARG A 353 -6.48 -13.31 -16.60
N LEU A 354 -5.96 -14.09 -15.66
CA LEU A 354 -4.68 -14.78 -15.80
C LEU A 354 -4.79 -16.05 -16.65
N SER A 355 -3.67 -16.55 -17.14
CA SER A 355 -3.57 -17.87 -17.78
C SER A 355 -3.95 -18.99 -16.80
N ALA A 356 -4.26 -20.19 -17.31
CA ALA A 356 -4.55 -21.34 -16.45
C ALA A 356 -3.36 -21.71 -15.54
N ASP A 357 -2.16 -21.60 -16.08
CA ASP A 357 -0.90 -21.92 -15.37
C ASP A 357 -0.62 -20.89 -14.27
N ASP A 358 -0.77 -19.59 -14.57
CA ASP A 358 -0.62 -18.54 -13.55
C ASP A 358 -1.65 -18.69 -12.43
N ARG A 359 -2.94 -18.95 -12.76
CA ARG A 359 -3.97 -19.21 -11.74
C ARG A 359 -3.60 -20.37 -10.84
N ALA A 360 -3.09 -21.47 -11.42
CA ALA A 360 -2.65 -22.63 -10.66
C ALA A 360 -1.47 -22.27 -9.73
N ALA A 361 -0.52 -21.47 -10.22
CA ALA A 361 0.62 -21.01 -9.44
C ALA A 361 0.19 -20.12 -8.26
N PHE A 362 -0.71 -19.15 -8.47
CA PHE A 362 -1.27 -18.34 -7.37
C PHE A 362 -2.05 -19.19 -6.34
N ALA A 363 -2.80 -20.19 -6.80
CA ALA A 363 -3.54 -21.10 -5.91
C ALA A 363 -2.61 -22.00 -5.07
N ALA A 364 -1.41 -22.26 -5.56
CA ALA A 364 -0.39 -23.11 -4.91
C ALA A 364 0.49 -22.32 -3.90
N LEU A 365 0.35 -21.00 -3.81
CA LEU A 365 1.13 -20.21 -2.85
C LEU A 365 0.95 -20.72 -1.42
N PRO A 366 2.04 -20.79 -0.63
CA PRO A 366 1.98 -21.19 0.78
C PRO A 366 1.02 -20.29 1.56
N LYS A 367 0.28 -20.92 2.48
CA LYS A 367 -0.50 -20.18 3.48
C LYS A 367 0.32 -20.18 4.76
N GLY A 368 0.79 -19.01 5.16
CA GLY A 368 1.53 -18.88 6.41
C GLY A 368 0.64 -19.19 7.63
N ILE A 369 1.25 -19.68 8.70
CA ILE A 369 0.56 -20.13 9.92
C ILE A 369 -0.32 -19.03 10.58
N ALA A 370 0.08 -17.78 10.43
CA ALA A 370 -0.62 -16.62 10.95
C ALA A 370 -1.40 -15.84 9.85
N THR A 371 -1.37 -16.28 8.59
CA THR A 371 -2.05 -15.57 7.50
C THR A 371 -3.55 -15.83 7.53
N LEU A 372 -4.34 -14.76 7.49
CA LEU A 372 -5.80 -14.81 7.44
C LEU A 372 -6.29 -15.40 6.12
N SER A 373 -7.47 -16.04 6.16
CA SER A 373 -8.11 -16.50 4.94
C SER A 373 -8.65 -15.32 4.11
N PRO A 374 -8.86 -15.50 2.78
CA PRO A 374 -9.52 -14.47 1.96
C PRO A 374 -10.91 -14.07 2.50
N ALA A 375 -11.62 -14.97 3.17
CA ALA A 375 -12.94 -14.69 3.77
C ALA A 375 -12.79 -13.75 4.99
N ASP A 376 -11.75 -13.94 5.80
CA ASP A 376 -11.46 -13.05 6.94
C ASP A 376 -11.06 -11.66 6.46
N LEU A 377 -10.32 -11.58 5.34
CA LEU A 377 -9.85 -10.31 4.72
C LEU A 377 -10.90 -9.64 3.82
N ALA A 378 -12.08 -10.26 3.62
CA ALA A 378 -13.10 -9.72 2.72
C ALA A 378 -13.73 -8.41 3.22
N LYS A 379 -13.70 -8.17 4.54
CA LYS A 379 -14.23 -6.94 5.14
C LYS A 379 -13.15 -5.87 5.14
N THR A 380 -13.28 -4.90 4.26
CA THR A 380 -12.38 -3.76 4.14
C THR A 380 -13.10 -2.45 4.42
N LEU A 381 -12.39 -1.50 5.01
CA LEU A 381 -12.81 -0.12 5.15
C LEU A 381 -12.01 0.75 4.18
N PRO A 382 -12.65 1.69 3.48
CA PRO A 382 -11.92 2.62 2.62
C PRO A 382 -11.11 3.60 3.45
N GLU A 383 -10.03 4.11 2.86
CA GLU A 383 -9.22 5.16 3.45
C GLU A 383 -9.99 6.48 3.47
N PRO A 384 -9.92 7.27 4.55
CA PRO A 384 -10.41 8.64 4.57
C PRO A 384 -9.75 9.50 3.50
N HIS A 385 -10.38 10.63 3.17
CA HIS A 385 -9.77 11.60 2.26
C HIS A 385 -8.37 12.02 2.77
N PRO A 386 -7.34 12.08 1.93
CA PRO A 386 -5.94 12.26 2.37
C PRO A 386 -5.67 13.57 3.12
N SER A 387 -6.55 14.57 3.00
CA SER A 387 -6.43 15.81 3.76
C SER A 387 -6.63 15.67 5.28
N TRP A 388 -7.19 14.55 5.76
CA TRP A 388 -7.32 14.27 7.19
C TRP A 388 -5.98 13.91 7.84
N VAL A 389 -5.03 13.36 7.08
CA VAL A 389 -3.75 12.85 7.61
C VAL A 389 -2.94 13.94 8.31
N PRO A 390 -2.59 15.07 7.67
CA PRO A 390 -1.78 16.11 8.33
C PRO A 390 -2.44 16.69 9.56
N GLU A 391 -3.78 16.81 9.55
CA GLU A 391 -4.53 17.38 10.68
C GLU A 391 -4.56 16.40 11.87
N LEU A 392 -4.74 15.09 11.60
CA LEU A 392 -4.66 14.05 12.64
C LEU A 392 -3.27 13.98 13.26
N GLU A 393 -2.22 14.06 12.46
CA GLU A 393 -0.82 14.06 12.91
C GLU A 393 -0.54 15.27 13.82
N ALA A 394 -0.89 16.47 13.35
CA ALA A 394 -0.68 17.70 14.11
C ALA A 394 -1.45 17.70 15.44
N ALA A 395 -2.72 17.24 15.42
CA ALA A 395 -3.54 17.16 16.61
C ALA A 395 -3.03 16.11 17.60
N TRP A 396 -2.53 14.96 17.11
CA TRP A 396 -1.94 13.93 17.99
C TRP A 396 -0.65 14.45 18.64
N VAL A 397 0.25 15.05 17.86
CA VAL A 397 1.51 15.63 18.38
C VAL A 397 1.24 16.67 19.45
N ALA A 398 0.25 17.54 19.24
CA ALA A 398 -0.12 18.56 20.21
C ALA A 398 -0.65 17.98 21.53
N ARG A 399 -1.36 16.84 21.49
CA ARG A 399 -1.99 16.21 22.67
C ARG A 399 -1.05 15.27 23.42
N PHE A 400 -0.25 14.46 22.70
CA PHE A 400 0.46 13.32 23.28
C PHE A 400 1.99 13.42 23.20
N ALA A 401 2.57 14.18 22.25
CA ALA A 401 4.03 14.32 22.16
C ALA A 401 4.58 15.52 22.92
N SER A 402 3.76 16.52 23.27
CA SER A 402 4.19 17.78 23.91
C SER A 402 4.46 17.65 25.43
N GLY A 403 4.37 16.48 26.01
CA GLY A 403 4.51 16.22 27.45
C GLY A 403 5.84 15.61 27.87
N ASN A 404 6.84 15.47 26.96
CA ASN A 404 8.16 14.89 27.26
C ASN A 404 9.27 15.93 27.20
#